data_08c854a0f714c3afc37fad39e3745245
#
_entry.id   08c854a0f714c3afc37fad39e3745245
#
_cell.length_a   1.000
_cell.length_b   1.000
_cell.length_c   1.000
_cell.angle_alpha   90.00
_cell.angle_beta   90.00
_cell.angle_gamma   90.00
#
_symmetry.space_group_name_H-M   'P 1'
#
loop_
_entity.id
_entity.type
_entity.pdbx_description
1 polymer ?
#
loop_
_entity_poly.entity_id
_entity_poly.type
_entity_poly.pdbx_seq_one_letter_code
_entity_poly.pdbx_strand_id
1 'polypeptide(L)'
;LMHAGRVLACDAPQRLIDARGAKSLEEAFIGYMEDAIQDAAGEKPRPSASPRVAGQVLPAAKPQPVKPSSAAASAVGRMMAYARNETMQILRDPVRLAFAFIGSALLMLVFGFGITTDIEHIRYAALDLDKSPESRAYLEEFAGSQLYFTPTRDAVSADEALERLKADDISLVLEIPPNFGRDLKRQSTPEVLAQVDAAMTFRGETVSQYVQGVHGTMLQREGSILYSTPPKYTADIEERFMYNPTFDSIYSMVPSIPALLLVLIPAILMTVSIVREKELGSMINFYVTPTRRLEYLLGKQLPYIVIGMLNFFILVAMALVVFGVPIKGSFLMLTLCTLLYVTATTGIGMVISTFTSSQVAAVFVTAILTLLPTVQFSGLMQPVSTLDGNARLIGSIWPTTYYMHSSVGAYTKGLEPRLMLNDLLVLGCCIPVLWGFSWLGLRKQEK
;
A
#
# COMPACT_ATOMS: atom_id res chain seq x y z
N LEU A 1 -49.67 0.22 -3.03
CA LEU A 1 -49.46 1.64 -3.26
C LEU A 1 -49.87 2.39 -2.01
N MET A 2 -49.01 3.32 -1.55
CA MET A 2 -49.21 4.10 -0.33
C MET A 2 -48.94 5.58 -0.56
N HIS A 3 -49.75 6.45 0.02
CA HIS A 3 -49.53 7.89 0.01
C HIS A 3 -49.97 8.50 1.35
N ALA A 4 -49.18 9.44 1.89
CA ALA A 4 -49.47 10.16 3.14
C ALA A 4 -49.85 9.24 4.32
N GLY A 5 -49.25 8.08 4.45
CA GLY A 5 -49.51 7.10 5.51
C GLY A 5 -50.76 6.24 5.31
N ARG A 6 -51.47 6.37 4.18
CA ARG A 6 -52.67 5.57 3.85
C ARG A 6 -52.35 4.59 2.69
N VAL A 7 -52.97 3.41 2.74
CA VAL A 7 -52.90 2.44 1.64
C VAL A 7 -53.96 2.83 0.62
N LEU A 8 -53.51 3.23 -0.59
CA LEU A 8 -54.40 3.62 -1.69
C LEU A 8 -54.94 2.37 -2.42
N ALA A 9 -54.09 1.44 -2.72
CA ALA A 9 -54.46 0.18 -3.34
C ALA A 9 -53.42 -0.91 -2.96
N CYS A 10 -53.92 -2.17 -2.82
CA CYS A 10 -53.08 -3.34 -2.47
C CYS A 10 -53.51 -4.50 -3.34
N ASP A 11 -52.77 -4.78 -4.42
CA ASP A 11 -52.95 -5.95 -5.29
C ASP A 11 -51.66 -6.27 -6.05
N ALA A 12 -51.64 -7.32 -6.83
CA ALA A 12 -50.51 -7.64 -7.69
C ALA A 12 -50.27 -6.49 -8.70
N PRO A 13 -49.00 -6.18 -9.03
CA PRO A 13 -48.66 -5.03 -9.91
C PRO A 13 -49.47 -5.03 -11.22
N GLN A 14 -49.63 -6.19 -11.85
CA GLN A 14 -50.32 -6.30 -13.11
C GLN A 14 -51.82 -5.92 -12.99
N ARG A 15 -52.47 -6.35 -11.90
CA ARG A 15 -53.87 -6.02 -11.64
C ARG A 15 -54.10 -4.54 -11.33
N LEU A 16 -53.13 -3.89 -10.72
CA LEU A 16 -53.16 -2.45 -10.49
C LEU A 16 -53.05 -1.63 -11.79
N ILE A 17 -52.26 -2.14 -12.73
CA ILE A 17 -52.17 -1.57 -14.07
C ILE A 17 -53.48 -1.76 -14.86
N ASP A 18 -54.00 -3.03 -14.86
CA ASP A 18 -55.20 -3.38 -15.59
C ASP A 18 -56.46 -2.67 -15.04
N ALA A 19 -56.56 -2.52 -13.73
CA ALA A 19 -57.68 -1.81 -13.05
C ALA A 19 -57.77 -0.34 -13.42
N ARG A 20 -56.67 0.26 -13.87
CA ARG A 20 -56.61 1.68 -14.31
C ARG A 20 -56.48 1.84 -15.82
N GLY A 21 -56.33 0.75 -16.55
CA GLY A 21 -56.08 0.81 -17.99
C GLY A 21 -54.77 1.54 -18.35
N ALA A 22 -53.82 1.58 -17.40
CA ALA A 22 -52.53 2.26 -17.54
C ALA A 22 -51.54 1.40 -18.35
N LYS A 23 -50.55 2.03 -18.97
CA LYS A 23 -49.52 1.33 -19.74
C LYS A 23 -48.34 0.86 -18.84
N SER A 24 -48.20 1.43 -17.66
CA SER A 24 -47.16 1.13 -16.70
C SER A 24 -47.63 1.24 -15.26
N LEU A 25 -46.90 0.58 -14.32
CA LEU A 25 -47.19 0.73 -12.89
C LEU A 25 -47.00 2.16 -12.37
N GLU A 26 -46.12 2.92 -12.99
CA GLU A 26 -45.87 4.33 -12.67
C GLU A 26 -47.05 5.20 -13.05
N GLU A 27 -47.64 5.01 -14.23
CA GLU A 27 -48.81 5.68 -14.72
C GLU A 27 -50.06 5.35 -13.84
N ALA A 28 -50.20 4.07 -13.46
CA ALA A 28 -51.23 3.65 -12.54
C ALA A 28 -51.07 4.31 -11.17
N PHE A 29 -49.82 4.42 -10.64
CA PHE A 29 -49.54 5.05 -9.38
C PHE A 29 -49.90 6.57 -9.39
N ILE A 30 -49.53 7.27 -10.45
CA ILE A 30 -49.86 8.69 -10.63
C ILE A 30 -51.39 8.87 -10.57
N GLY A 31 -52.15 8.04 -11.30
CA GLY A 31 -53.62 8.10 -11.29
C GLY A 31 -54.23 7.84 -9.92
N TYR A 32 -53.72 6.87 -9.14
CA TYR A 32 -54.14 6.63 -7.76
C TYR A 32 -53.79 7.79 -6.83
N MET A 33 -52.69 8.46 -7.06
CA MET A 33 -52.29 9.65 -6.31
C MET A 33 -53.16 10.87 -6.62
N GLU A 34 -53.45 11.11 -7.90
CA GLU A 34 -54.30 12.22 -8.33
C GLU A 34 -55.70 12.11 -7.72
N ASP A 35 -56.29 10.90 -7.72
CA ASP A 35 -57.58 10.67 -7.05
C ASP A 35 -57.50 10.93 -5.54
N ALA A 36 -56.46 10.47 -4.88
CA ALA A 36 -56.25 10.66 -3.44
C ALA A 36 -56.09 12.16 -3.08
N ILE A 37 -55.45 12.94 -3.96
CA ILE A 37 -55.29 14.39 -3.79
C ILE A 37 -56.61 15.12 -4.04
N GLN A 38 -57.39 14.70 -5.03
CA GLN A 38 -58.72 15.27 -5.31
C GLN A 38 -59.70 14.95 -4.18
N ASP A 39 -59.70 13.74 -3.65
CA ASP A 39 -60.50 13.34 -2.49
C ASP A 39 -60.09 14.11 -1.21
N ALA A 40 -58.82 14.41 -1.03
CA ALA A 40 -58.30 15.22 0.07
C ALA A 40 -58.69 16.73 -0.05
N ALA A 41 -58.90 17.23 -1.26
CA ALA A 41 -59.28 18.61 -1.50
C ALA A 41 -60.78 18.89 -1.33
N GLY A 42 -61.61 17.85 -1.30
CA GLY A 42 -63.09 17.94 -1.27
C GLY A 42 -63.76 17.62 0.06
N GLU A 43 -63.09 17.17 1.10
CA GLU A 43 -63.76 16.59 2.29
C GLU A 43 -63.42 17.28 3.63
N LYS A 44 -64.50 17.69 4.33
CA LYS A 44 -64.53 17.97 5.78
C LYS A 44 -64.26 16.64 6.55
N PRO A 45 -63.66 16.65 7.74
CA PRO A 45 -63.26 15.43 8.45
C PRO A 45 -64.48 14.62 8.88
N ARG A 46 -64.61 13.41 8.32
CA ARG A 46 -65.56 12.38 8.81
C ARG A 46 -64.81 11.37 9.69
N PRO A 47 -65.45 10.84 10.74
CA PRO A 47 -64.84 9.88 11.62
C PRO A 47 -64.69 8.49 10.89
N SER A 48 -63.61 7.83 11.19
CA SER A 48 -63.17 6.56 10.60
C SER A 48 -64.24 5.50 10.54
N ALA A 49 -64.74 5.23 9.35
CA ALA A 49 -65.46 3.96 9.07
C ALA A 49 -64.49 3.01 8.34
N SER A 50 -64.21 1.90 8.94
CA SER A 50 -63.42 0.83 8.36
C SER A 50 -64.04 0.34 7.05
N PRO A 51 -63.35 0.25 5.93
CA PRO A 51 -63.90 -0.40 4.74
C PRO A 51 -63.90 -1.92 4.96
N ARG A 52 -65.11 -2.50 5.02
CA ARG A 52 -65.31 -3.91 4.88
C ARG A 52 -64.98 -4.32 3.45
N VAL A 53 -63.78 -4.84 3.23
CA VAL A 53 -63.47 -5.58 2.03
C VAL A 53 -63.99 -6.99 2.21
N ALA A 54 -65.09 -7.33 1.50
CA ALA A 54 -65.54 -8.73 1.33
C ALA A 54 -64.59 -9.39 0.30
N GLY A 55 -63.45 -9.83 0.74
CA GLY A 55 -62.56 -10.72 0.03
C GLY A 55 -62.04 -11.74 1.02
N GLN A 56 -62.20 -13.00 0.70
CA GLN A 56 -61.82 -14.16 1.50
C GLN A 56 -60.47 -13.92 2.18
N VAL A 57 -60.51 -13.73 3.49
CA VAL A 57 -59.31 -13.82 4.34
C VAL A 57 -58.83 -15.28 4.25
N LEU A 58 -57.83 -15.54 3.41
CA LEU A 58 -57.02 -16.73 3.55
C LEU A 58 -56.60 -16.78 5.03
N PRO A 59 -56.78 -17.90 5.73
CA PRO A 59 -56.40 -17.98 7.13
C PRO A 59 -54.94 -17.59 7.24
N ALA A 60 -54.66 -16.55 8.00
CA ALA A 60 -53.30 -16.11 8.29
C ALA A 60 -52.54 -17.35 8.78
N ALA A 61 -51.56 -17.81 8.01
CA ALA A 61 -50.70 -18.87 8.43
C ALA A 61 -50.22 -18.51 9.85
N LYS A 62 -50.59 -19.34 10.83
CA LYS A 62 -50.13 -19.16 12.21
C LYS A 62 -48.64 -18.93 12.15
N PRO A 63 -48.12 -17.84 12.74
CA PRO A 63 -46.68 -17.63 12.76
C PRO A 63 -46.08 -18.90 13.39
N GLN A 64 -45.35 -19.66 12.59
CA GLN A 64 -44.61 -20.79 13.11
C GLN A 64 -43.64 -20.23 14.19
N PRO A 65 -43.59 -20.85 15.36
CA PRO A 65 -42.68 -20.42 16.40
C PRO A 65 -41.28 -20.53 15.84
N VAL A 66 -40.69 -19.39 15.49
CA VAL A 66 -39.28 -19.29 15.14
C VAL A 66 -38.54 -19.77 16.38
N LYS A 67 -37.90 -20.95 16.31
CA LYS A 67 -37.03 -21.42 17.37
C LYS A 67 -36.09 -20.30 17.75
N PRO A 68 -35.95 -19.93 19.03
CA PRO A 68 -35.05 -18.89 19.45
C PRO A 68 -33.63 -19.31 19.07
N SER A 69 -33.12 -18.80 17.94
CA SER A 69 -31.70 -18.91 17.64
C SER A 69 -30.96 -18.11 18.72
N SER A 70 -29.84 -18.64 19.22
CA SER A 70 -29.07 -17.91 20.19
C SER A 70 -28.75 -16.49 19.63
N ALA A 71 -28.76 -15.47 20.48
CA ALA A 71 -28.52 -14.09 20.05
C ALA A 71 -27.21 -13.97 19.22
N ALA A 72 -26.23 -14.81 19.54
CA ALA A 72 -24.97 -14.92 18.79
C ALA A 72 -25.18 -15.49 17.37
N ALA A 73 -25.96 -16.55 17.20
CA ALA A 73 -26.24 -17.14 15.90
C ALA A 73 -27.01 -16.16 14.98
N SER A 74 -27.92 -15.36 15.55
CA SER A 74 -28.63 -14.33 14.81
C SER A 74 -27.71 -13.16 14.42
N ALA A 75 -26.72 -12.79 15.26
CA ALA A 75 -25.73 -11.74 14.96
C ALA A 75 -24.80 -12.17 13.81
N VAL A 76 -24.27 -13.40 13.85
CA VAL A 76 -23.45 -13.96 12.77
C VAL A 76 -24.26 -14.06 11.47
N GLY A 77 -25.53 -14.46 11.55
CA GLY A 77 -26.41 -14.50 10.38
C GLY A 77 -26.60 -13.13 9.72
N ARG A 78 -26.80 -12.07 10.52
CA ARG A 78 -26.89 -10.69 9.99
C ARG A 78 -25.58 -10.21 9.39
N MET A 79 -24.47 -10.44 10.07
CA MET A 79 -23.13 -10.12 9.56
C MET A 79 -22.86 -10.81 8.21
N MET A 80 -23.19 -12.10 8.10
CA MET A 80 -23.00 -12.88 6.86
C MET A 80 -23.93 -12.41 5.73
N ALA A 81 -25.14 -11.91 6.07
CA ALA A 81 -26.03 -11.31 5.09
C ALA A 81 -25.43 -10.03 4.46
N TYR A 82 -24.80 -9.17 5.28
CA TYR A 82 -24.07 -8.01 4.76
C TYR A 82 -22.86 -8.43 3.93
N ALA A 83 -22.08 -9.39 4.38
CA ALA A 83 -20.93 -9.89 3.63
C ALA A 83 -21.36 -10.45 2.26
N ARG A 84 -22.44 -11.23 2.21
CA ARG A 84 -22.98 -11.78 0.96
C ARG A 84 -23.47 -10.66 0.02
N ASN A 85 -24.18 -9.67 0.56
CA ASN A 85 -24.65 -8.54 -0.24
C ASN A 85 -23.50 -7.75 -0.84
N GLU A 86 -22.48 -7.43 -0.04
CA GLU A 86 -21.27 -6.71 -0.49
C GLU A 86 -20.50 -7.53 -1.53
N THR A 87 -20.34 -8.85 -1.30
CA THR A 87 -19.70 -9.75 -2.28
C THR A 87 -20.40 -9.70 -3.63
N MET A 88 -21.74 -9.75 -3.63
CA MET A 88 -22.50 -9.68 -4.89
C MET A 88 -22.36 -8.32 -5.58
N GLN A 89 -22.30 -7.23 -4.82
CA GLN A 89 -22.06 -5.91 -5.38
C GLN A 89 -20.67 -5.81 -6.02
N ILE A 90 -19.64 -6.33 -5.35
CA ILE A 90 -18.26 -6.35 -5.87
C ILE A 90 -18.17 -7.18 -7.15
N LEU A 91 -18.73 -8.38 -7.16
CA LEU A 91 -18.71 -9.27 -8.33
C LEU A 91 -19.45 -8.68 -9.55
N ARG A 92 -20.39 -7.77 -9.33
CA ARG A 92 -21.11 -7.06 -10.40
C ARG A 92 -20.42 -5.76 -10.84
N ASP A 93 -19.32 -5.40 -10.20
CA ASP A 93 -18.55 -4.19 -10.50
C ASP A 93 -17.16 -4.58 -11.07
N PRO A 94 -17.07 -4.84 -12.39
CA PRO A 94 -15.82 -5.29 -13.01
C PRO A 94 -14.71 -4.24 -12.92
N VAL A 95 -15.05 -2.95 -12.86
CA VAL A 95 -14.06 -1.86 -12.73
C VAL A 95 -13.36 -1.94 -11.38
N ARG A 96 -14.12 -2.19 -10.31
CA ARG A 96 -13.58 -2.33 -8.96
C ARG A 96 -12.69 -3.57 -8.83
N LEU A 97 -13.09 -4.69 -9.44
CA LEU A 97 -12.27 -5.91 -9.47
C LEU A 97 -11.00 -5.72 -10.32
N ALA A 98 -11.12 -5.07 -11.48
CA ALA A 98 -9.96 -4.76 -12.31
C ALA A 98 -8.95 -3.87 -11.56
N PHE A 99 -9.42 -2.83 -10.87
CA PHE A 99 -8.56 -1.99 -10.04
C PHE A 99 -7.89 -2.79 -8.92
N ALA A 100 -8.61 -3.70 -8.26
CA ALA A 100 -8.07 -4.51 -7.18
C ALA A 100 -6.94 -5.44 -7.63
N PHE A 101 -7.06 -6.10 -8.77
CA PHE A 101 -6.13 -7.15 -9.20
C PHE A 101 -5.17 -6.66 -10.30
N ILE A 102 -5.71 -6.12 -11.39
CA ILE A 102 -4.88 -5.64 -12.50
C ILE A 102 -4.11 -4.39 -12.09
N GLY A 103 -4.77 -3.47 -11.35
CA GLY A 103 -4.12 -2.27 -10.81
C GLY A 103 -2.95 -2.62 -9.88
N SER A 104 -3.14 -3.57 -8.97
CA SER A 104 -2.05 -4.05 -8.09
C SER A 104 -0.92 -4.69 -8.86
N ALA A 105 -1.24 -5.57 -9.81
CA ALA A 105 -0.23 -6.25 -10.63
C ALA A 105 0.57 -5.25 -11.47
N LEU A 106 -0.12 -4.28 -12.09
CA LEU A 106 0.53 -3.23 -12.87
C LEU A 106 1.44 -2.35 -11.99
N LEU A 107 0.96 -1.93 -10.82
CA LEU A 107 1.77 -1.14 -9.89
C LEU A 107 2.98 -1.94 -9.38
N MET A 108 2.83 -3.24 -9.15
CA MET A 108 3.97 -4.09 -8.78
C MET A 108 5.02 -4.16 -9.89
N LEU A 109 4.61 -4.24 -11.16
CA LEU A 109 5.52 -4.19 -12.31
C LEU A 109 6.23 -2.82 -12.38
N VAL A 110 5.44 -1.74 -12.28
CA VAL A 110 5.99 -0.36 -12.35
C VAL A 110 6.98 -0.10 -11.21
N PHE A 111 6.64 -0.45 -9.98
CA PHE A 111 7.51 -0.21 -8.83
C PHE A 111 8.67 -1.21 -8.77
N GLY A 112 8.46 -2.47 -9.13
CA GLY A 112 9.48 -3.51 -9.09
C GLY A 112 10.59 -3.33 -10.12
N PHE A 113 10.28 -2.83 -11.31
CA PHE A 113 11.27 -2.49 -12.33
C PHE A 113 11.65 -1.02 -12.34
N GLY A 114 10.76 -0.13 -11.88
CA GLY A 114 10.98 1.32 -11.96
C GLY A 114 11.72 1.91 -10.77
N ILE A 115 11.60 1.32 -9.57
CA ILE A 115 12.33 1.77 -8.39
C ILE A 115 13.63 0.96 -8.31
N THR A 116 14.71 1.52 -8.86
CA THR A 116 16.04 0.98 -8.69
C THR A 116 16.87 1.89 -7.79
N THR A 117 17.56 1.30 -6.85
CA THR A 117 18.59 1.94 -6.05
C THR A 117 19.99 1.55 -6.56
N ASP A 118 20.05 0.73 -7.61
CA ASP A 118 21.28 0.31 -8.24
C ASP A 118 21.88 1.51 -8.96
N ILE A 119 23.10 1.83 -8.60
CA ILE A 119 23.85 2.89 -9.24
C ILE A 119 24.89 2.23 -10.11
N GLU A 120 24.49 1.99 -11.37
CA GLU A 120 25.38 1.46 -12.41
C GLU A 120 25.78 2.59 -13.35
N HIS A 121 26.90 2.38 -14.06
CA HIS A 121 27.36 3.30 -15.10
C HIS A 121 27.54 4.75 -14.60
N ILE A 122 28.17 4.91 -13.40
CA ILE A 122 28.55 6.24 -12.87
C ILE A 122 29.48 6.91 -13.86
N ARG A 123 28.99 7.93 -14.53
CA ARG A 123 29.79 8.71 -15.47
C ARG A 123 30.80 9.54 -14.69
N TYR A 124 32.09 9.36 -14.96
CA TYR A 124 33.14 10.13 -14.31
C TYR A 124 34.10 10.77 -15.32
N ALA A 125 34.68 11.89 -14.92
CA ALA A 125 35.79 12.52 -15.61
C ALA A 125 37.02 12.50 -14.72
N ALA A 126 38.18 12.21 -15.29
CA ALA A 126 39.42 12.33 -14.62
C ALA A 126 40.06 13.69 -14.90
N LEU A 127 40.68 14.30 -13.87
CA LEU A 127 41.59 15.42 -13.98
C LEU A 127 42.94 14.98 -13.47
N ASP A 128 43.74 14.39 -14.37
CA ASP A 128 45.09 13.90 -14.06
C ASP A 128 46.13 15.01 -14.23
N LEU A 129 46.57 15.58 -13.12
CA LEU A 129 47.62 16.66 -13.10
C LEU A 129 49.02 16.05 -13.03
N ASP A 130 49.18 14.75 -12.74
CA ASP A 130 50.48 14.09 -12.64
C ASP A 130 50.92 13.44 -13.96
N LYS A 131 50.02 12.84 -14.69
CA LYS A 131 50.25 12.14 -15.97
C LYS A 131 51.34 11.07 -15.91
N SER A 132 51.59 10.50 -14.74
CA SER A 132 52.55 9.43 -14.51
C SER A 132 51.98 8.06 -14.90
N PRO A 133 52.81 7.00 -15.01
CA PRO A 133 52.36 5.62 -15.14
C PRO A 133 51.44 5.19 -13.97
N GLU A 134 51.76 5.64 -12.76
CA GLU A 134 51.01 5.34 -11.54
C GLU A 134 49.63 6.00 -11.53
N SER A 135 49.53 7.25 -12.00
CA SER A 135 48.23 7.93 -12.11
C SER A 135 47.32 7.24 -13.14
N ARG A 136 47.92 6.78 -14.26
CA ARG A 136 47.16 6.02 -15.28
C ARG A 136 46.70 4.67 -14.76
N ALA A 137 47.58 3.94 -14.06
CA ALA A 137 47.21 2.64 -13.44
C ALA A 137 46.03 2.82 -12.43
N TYR A 138 46.06 3.93 -11.66
CA TYR A 138 44.96 4.26 -10.76
C TYR A 138 43.62 4.48 -11.50
N LEU A 139 43.66 5.24 -12.60
CA LEU A 139 42.44 5.47 -13.42
C LEU A 139 41.97 4.22 -14.17
N GLU A 140 42.90 3.34 -14.58
CA GLU A 140 42.58 2.06 -15.21
C GLU A 140 41.82 1.12 -14.25
N GLU A 141 42.04 1.19 -12.94
CA GLU A 141 41.27 0.41 -11.96
C GLU A 141 39.80 0.83 -11.94
N PHE A 142 39.52 2.14 -12.03
CA PHE A 142 38.15 2.63 -12.18
C PHE A 142 37.55 2.25 -13.54
N ALA A 143 38.31 2.37 -14.63
CA ALA A 143 37.88 1.94 -15.96
C ALA A 143 37.66 0.42 -16.06
N GLY A 144 38.41 -0.37 -15.29
CA GLY A 144 38.23 -1.82 -15.17
C GLY A 144 36.94 -2.24 -14.49
N SER A 145 36.40 -1.40 -13.63
CA SER A 145 35.13 -1.61 -12.93
C SER A 145 33.91 -1.17 -13.78
N GLN A 146 33.80 -1.68 -15.00
CA GLN A 146 32.83 -1.24 -16.02
C GLN A 146 31.36 -1.35 -15.61
N LEU A 147 31.03 -2.19 -14.64
CA LEU A 147 29.67 -2.29 -14.10
C LEU A 147 29.27 -0.99 -13.36
N TYR A 148 30.19 -0.45 -12.60
CA TYR A 148 29.92 0.69 -11.73
C TYR A 148 30.33 2.02 -12.34
N PHE A 149 31.47 2.06 -13.04
CA PHE A 149 32.06 3.30 -13.54
C PHE A 149 32.18 3.32 -15.06
N THR A 150 31.72 4.41 -15.66
CA THR A 150 31.85 4.65 -17.11
C THR A 150 32.73 5.89 -17.31
N PRO A 151 33.96 5.73 -17.85
CA PRO A 151 34.83 6.85 -18.12
C PRO A 151 34.21 7.73 -19.22
N THR A 152 34.28 9.02 -19.01
CA THR A 152 33.93 10.02 -20.01
C THR A 152 35.21 10.73 -20.46
N ARG A 153 35.09 11.77 -21.34
CA ARG A 153 36.26 12.56 -21.71
C ARG A 153 36.88 13.21 -20.47
N ASP A 154 38.20 13.12 -20.34
CA ASP A 154 38.96 13.74 -19.26
C ASP A 154 38.74 15.27 -19.21
N ALA A 155 38.68 15.81 -18.01
CA ALA A 155 38.57 17.24 -17.82
C ALA A 155 39.92 17.91 -18.03
N VAL A 156 39.92 19.05 -18.69
CA VAL A 156 41.13 19.84 -18.93
C VAL A 156 41.44 20.75 -17.74
N SER A 157 40.42 21.16 -17.01
CA SER A 157 40.54 22.06 -15.85
C SER A 157 39.50 21.67 -14.77
N ALA A 158 39.76 22.13 -13.54
CA ALA A 158 38.86 21.98 -12.43
C ALA A 158 37.50 22.69 -12.67
N ASP A 159 37.53 23.86 -13.33
CA ASP A 159 36.32 24.62 -13.66
C ASP A 159 35.45 23.86 -14.67
N GLU A 160 36.04 23.29 -15.72
CA GLU A 160 35.31 22.43 -16.68
C GLU A 160 34.71 21.21 -16.00
N ALA A 161 35.46 20.56 -15.13
CA ALA A 161 34.99 19.41 -14.37
C ALA A 161 33.77 19.77 -13.51
N LEU A 162 33.83 20.91 -12.82
CA LEU A 162 32.75 21.41 -11.97
C LEU A 162 31.50 21.83 -12.79
N GLU A 163 31.69 22.45 -13.96
CA GLU A 163 30.58 22.79 -14.86
C GLU A 163 29.88 21.54 -15.38
N ARG A 164 30.61 20.50 -15.76
CA ARG A 164 30.06 19.22 -16.19
C ARG A 164 29.33 18.49 -15.06
N LEU A 165 29.84 18.60 -13.82
CA LEU A 165 29.19 18.07 -12.64
C LEU A 165 27.86 18.81 -12.38
N LYS A 166 27.85 20.15 -12.49
CA LYS A 166 26.63 20.97 -12.36
C LYS A 166 25.61 20.71 -13.47
N ALA A 167 26.08 20.37 -14.68
CA ALA A 167 25.23 20.08 -15.83
C ALA A 167 24.66 18.63 -15.82
N ASP A 168 24.94 17.84 -14.76
CA ASP A 168 24.60 16.42 -14.67
C ASP A 168 25.15 15.58 -15.85
N ASP A 169 26.21 16.06 -16.51
CA ASP A 169 26.92 15.31 -17.55
C ASP A 169 27.77 14.18 -16.94
N ILE A 170 28.33 14.43 -15.77
CA ILE A 170 29.10 13.49 -14.95
C ILE A 170 28.61 13.52 -13.50
N SER A 171 28.80 12.42 -12.79
CA SER A 171 28.40 12.28 -11.37
C SER A 171 29.60 12.21 -10.41
N LEU A 172 30.81 12.08 -10.97
CA LEU A 172 32.04 11.96 -10.21
C LEU A 172 33.16 12.64 -10.98
N VAL A 173 34.01 13.38 -10.26
CA VAL A 173 35.32 13.89 -10.74
C VAL A 173 36.40 13.26 -9.88
N LEU A 174 37.40 12.68 -10.53
CA LEU A 174 38.62 12.17 -9.89
C LEU A 174 39.77 13.10 -10.23
N GLU A 175 40.25 13.86 -9.26
CA GLU A 175 41.39 14.76 -9.43
C GLU A 175 42.65 14.14 -8.80
N ILE A 176 43.62 13.83 -9.62
CA ILE A 176 44.93 13.33 -9.19
C ILE A 176 45.90 14.45 -9.09
N PRO A 177 46.51 14.71 -7.90
CA PRO A 177 47.38 15.81 -7.67
C PRO A 177 48.71 15.64 -8.42
N PRO A 178 49.44 16.74 -8.69
CA PRO A 178 50.79 16.68 -9.27
C PRO A 178 51.76 15.97 -8.32
N ASN A 179 52.69 15.22 -8.89
CA ASN A 179 53.68 14.38 -8.19
C ASN A 179 53.11 13.15 -7.49
N PHE A 180 51.87 12.72 -7.80
CA PHE A 180 51.22 11.54 -7.23
C PHE A 180 52.10 10.29 -7.31
N GLY A 181 52.61 9.95 -8.49
CA GLY A 181 53.45 8.76 -8.68
C GLY A 181 54.80 8.85 -7.94
N ARG A 182 55.39 10.05 -7.85
CA ARG A 182 56.62 10.24 -7.08
C ARG A 182 56.42 10.07 -5.58
N ASP A 183 55.32 10.63 -5.06
CA ASP A 183 55.00 10.58 -3.63
C ASP A 183 54.57 9.15 -3.21
N LEU A 184 53.88 8.44 -4.10
CA LEU A 184 53.55 7.04 -3.90
C LEU A 184 54.83 6.19 -3.78
N LYS A 185 55.83 6.36 -4.68
CA LYS A 185 57.10 5.66 -4.61
C LYS A 185 57.97 6.00 -3.39
N ARG A 186 57.79 7.19 -2.85
CA ARG A 186 58.44 7.63 -1.61
C ARG A 186 57.73 7.18 -0.34
N GLN A 187 56.66 6.39 -0.48
CA GLN A 187 55.83 5.93 0.64
C GLN A 187 55.18 7.12 1.40
N SER A 188 54.98 8.23 0.72
CA SER A 188 54.11 9.28 1.18
C SER A 188 52.66 8.93 0.87
N THR A 189 51.72 9.51 1.56
CA THR A 189 50.28 9.29 1.34
C THR A 189 49.72 10.42 0.47
N PRO A 190 49.76 10.32 -0.88
CA PRO A 190 49.18 11.34 -1.75
C PRO A 190 47.66 11.28 -1.62
N GLU A 191 47.03 12.44 -1.57
CA GLU A 191 45.55 12.56 -1.47
C GLU A 191 44.95 12.71 -2.86
N VAL A 192 44.03 11.81 -3.24
CA VAL A 192 43.22 11.94 -4.45
C VAL A 192 41.89 12.58 -4.05
N LEU A 193 41.52 13.63 -4.77
CA LEU A 193 40.24 14.31 -4.54
C LEU A 193 39.13 13.68 -5.39
N ALA A 194 38.12 13.12 -4.77
CA ALA A 194 36.91 12.63 -5.41
C ALA A 194 35.76 13.61 -5.12
N GLN A 195 35.29 14.32 -6.14
CA GLN A 195 34.16 15.23 -6.06
C GLN A 195 32.92 14.50 -6.59
N VAL A 196 31.94 14.22 -5.71
CA VAL A 196 30.72 13.46 -6.00
C VAL A 196 29.53 14.40 -6.04
N ASP A 197 28.67 14.24 -7.04
CA ASP A 197 27.35 14.88 -7.02
C ASP A 197 26.49 14.26 -5.91
N ALA A 198 26.26 15.02 -4.85
CA ALA A 198 25.45 14.64 -3.71
C ALA A 198 24.09 15.40 -3.66
N ALA A 199 23.62 15.93 -4.79
CA ALA A 199 22.29 16.55 -4.87
C ALA A 199 21.19 15.57 -4.44
N MET A 200 21.36 14.28 -4.77
CA MET A 200 20.61 13.18 -4.18
C MET A 200 21.49 12.46 -3.15
N THR A 201 21.19 12.65 -1.86
CA THR A 201 22.03 12.17 -0.74
C THR A 201 22.36 10.68 -0.84
N PHE A 202 21.36 9.84 -1.12
CA PHE A 202 21.55 8.38 -1.25
C PHE A 202 22.53 8.03 -2.39
N ARG A 203 22.40 8.70 -3.54
CA ARG A 203 23.29 8.49 -4.70
C ARG A 203 24.71 8.92 -4.38
N GLY A 204 24.88 10.10 -3.74
CA GLY A 204 26.19 10.61 -3.35
C GLY A 204 26.91 9.68 -2.37
N GLU A 205 26.19 9.14 -1.39
CA GLU A 205 26.74 8.21 -0.41
C GLU A 205 27.19 6.88 -1.07
N THR A 206 26.36 6.31 -1.94
CA THR A 206 26.69 5.06 -2.64
C THR A 206 27.87 5.24 -3.59
N VAL A 207 27.93 6.34 -4.35
CA VAL A 207 29.10 6.63 -5.22
C VAL A 207 30.36 6.79 -4.39
N SER A 208 30.29 7.47 -3.25
CA SER A 208 31.43 7.62 -2.33
C SER A 208 31.93 6.26 -1.82
N GLN A 209 31.03 5.34 -1.45
CA GLN A 209 31.41 3.99 -1.00
C GLN A 209 32.07 3.19 -2.14
N TYR A 210 31.58 3.28 -3.37
CA TYR A 210 32.20 2.60 -4.52
C TYR A 210 33.60 3.16 -4.82
N VAL A 211 33.76 4.48 -4.75
CA VAL A 211 35.08 5.12 -4.91
C VAL A 211 36.05 4.62 -3.84
N GLN A 212 35.61 4.55 -2.58
CA GLN A 212 36.43 4.03 -1.48
C GLN A 212 36.80 2.56 -1.68
N GLY A 213 35.86 1.75 -2.18
CA GLY A 213 36.09 0.34 -2.50
C GLY A 213 37.17 0.15 -3.55
N VAL A 214 37.08 0.85 -4.69
CA VAL A 214 38.09 0.79 -5.75
C VAL A 214 39.46 1.32 -5.25
N HIS A 215 39.45 2.42 -4.50
CA HIS A 215 40.66 2.98 -3.90
C HIS A 215 41.32 1.98 -2.94
N GLY A 216 40.54 1.30 -2.08
CA GLY A 216 41.05 0.27 -1.17
C GLY A 216 41.68 -0.91 -1.89
N THR A 217 41.07 -1.38 -2.98
CA THR A 217 41.57 -2.48 -3.80
C THR A 217 42.92 -2.12 -4.44
N MET A 218 43.04 -0.90 -4.97
CA MET A 218 44.26 -0.38 -5.54
C MET A 218 45.38 -0.29 -4.49
N LEU A 219 45.08 0.27 -3.31
CA LEU A 219 46.07 0.35 -2.23
C LEU A 219 46.59 -1.04 -1.78
N GLN A 220 45.73 -2.03 -1.70
CA GLN A 220 46.15 -3.41 -1.39
C GLN A 220 47.06 -3.97 -2.48
N ARG A 221 46.74 -3.76 -3.76
CA ARG A 221 47.50 -4.24 -4.89
C ARG A 221 48.86 -3.54 -5.00
N GLU A 222 48.91 -2.24 -5.00
CA GLU A 222 50.14 -1.48 -5.06
C GLU A 222 50.99 -1.63 -3.79
N GLY A 223 50.33 -1.69 -2.62
CA GLY A 223 51.02 -1.95 -1.36
C GLY A 223 51.75 -3.29 -1.35
N SER A 224 51.18 -4.35 -1.97
CA SER A 224 51.86 -5.64 -2.10
C SER A 224 53.05 -5.62 -3.05
N ILE A 225 53.08 -4.70 -4.01
CA ILE A 225 54.15 -4.53 -4.99
C ILE A 225 55.27 -3.60 -4.44
N LEU A 226 54.90 -2.51 -3.78
CA LEU A 226 55.82 -1.51 -3.29
C LEU A 226 56.44 -1.81 -1.93
N TYR A 227 55.75 -2.57 -1.11
CA TYR A 227 56.24 -2.97 0.22
C TYR A 227 56.64 -4.43 0.22
N SER A 228 57.91 -4.72 0.37
CA SER A 228 58.43 -6.08 0.58
C SER A 228 57.87 -6.74 1.85
N THR A 229 57.27 -5.96 2.71
CA THR A 229 56.47 -6.36 3.86
C THR A 229 55.21 -5.50 3.85
N PRO A 230 54.02 -6.09 3.63
CA PRO A 230 52.78 -5.32 3.75
C PRO A 230 52.70 -4.68 5.13
N PRO A 231 52.20 -3.43 5.23
CA PRO A 231 52.02 -2.79 6.53
C PRO A 231 51.22 -3.72 7.43
N LYS A 232 51.82 -4.11 8.55
CA LYS A 232 51.23 -5.05 9.50
C LYS A 232 50.12 -4.29 10.22
N TYR A 233 48.91 -4.26 9.62
CA TYR A 233 47.76 -3.78 10.32
C TYR A 233 47.51 -4.69 11.53
N THR A 234 47.30 -4.08 12.68
CA THR A 234 47.02 -4.80 13.96
C THR A 234 45.65 -5.46 13.94
N ALA A 235 44.81 -5.03 13.04
CA ALA A 235 43.46 -5.58 12.76
C ALA A 235 43.08 -5.24 11.32
N ASP A 236 42.48 -6.19 10.60
CA ASP A 236 41.89 -6.00 9.29
C ASP A 236 40.38 -6.13 9.43
N ILE A 237 39.61 -5.33 8.68
CA ILE A 237 38.16 -5.39 8.67
C ILE A 237 37.76 -6.13 7.41
N GLU A 238 37.31 -7.37 7.55
CA GLU A 238 36.70 -8.14 6.48
C GLU A 238 35.21 -7.79 6.42
N GLU A 239 34.77 -7.01 5.45
CA GLU A 239 33.36 -6.69 5.22
C GLU A 239 32.66 -7.85 4.53
N ARG A 240 31.61 -8.36 5.13
CA ARG A 240 30.78 -9.41 4.57
C ARG A 240 29.33 -8.95 4.47
N PHE A 241 28.87 -8.72 3.25
CA PHE A 241 27.48 -8.35 3.00
C PHE A 241 26.58 -9.59 3.07
N MET A 242 25.65 -9.56 4.00
CA MET A 242 24.71 -10.65 4.23
C MET A 242 23.37 -10.37 3.53
N TYR A 243 22.71 -11.43 3.07
CA TYR A 243 21.35 -11.45 2.51
C TYR A 243 21.18 -10.90 1.08
N ASN A 244 21.88 -9.87 0.67
CA ASN A 244 21.90 -9.33 -0.69
C ASN A 244 23.37 -8.92 -1.05
N PRO A 245 24.27 -9.88 -1.28
CA PRO A 245 25.68 -9.59 -1.53
C PRO A 245 25.93 -8.91 -2.88
N THR A 246 25.00 -9.02 -3.83
CA THR A 246 25.07 -8.39 -5.16
C THR A 246 24.51 -6.97 -5.17
N PHE A 247 23.90 -6.53 -4.06
CA PHE A 247 23.21 -5.23 -3.93
C PHE A 247 22.07 -4.99 -4.95
N ASP A 248 21.55 -6.04 -5.58
CA ASP A 248 20.45 -5.91 -6.55
C ASP A 248 19.21 -5.31 -5.90
N SER A 249 18.73 -4.21 -6.42
CA SER A 249 17.53 -3.51 -5.92
C SER A 249 16.27 -4.39 -5.93
N ILE A 250 16.16 -5.31 -6.87
CA ILE A 250 15.03 -6.24 -6.98
C ILE A 250 14.83 -7.04 -5.69
N TYR A 251 15.90 -7.57 -5.09
CA TYR A 251 15.83 -8.36 -3.84
C TYR A 251 15.45 -7.50 -2.62
N SER A 252 15.64 -6.20 -2.67
CA SER A 252 15.27 -5.26 -1.61
C SER A 252 13.86 -4.69 -1.82
N MET A 253 13.55 -4.27 -3.04
CA MET A 253 12.30 -3.54 -3.34
C MET A 253 11.11 -4.47 -3.53
N VAL A 254 11.24 -5.58 -4.28
CA VAL A 254 10.13 -6.48 -4.57
C VAL A 254 9.45 -7.02 -3.30
N PRO A 255 10.15 -7.42 -2.22
CA PRO A 255 9.51 -7.81 -0.96
C PRO A 255 8.76 -6.68 -0.25
N SER A 256 9.14 -5.43 -0.51
CA SER A 256 8.56 -4.25 0.15
C SER A 256 7.28 -3.75 -0.54
N ILE A 257 7.16 -3.95 -1.86
CA ILE A 257 6.02 -3.49 -2.66
C ILE A 257 4.67 -4.06 -2.19
N PRO A 258 4.53 -5.36 -1.82
CA PRO A 258 3.29 -5.88 -1.28
C PRO A 258 2.80 -5.12 -0.04
N ALA A 259 3.70 -4.64 0.82
CA ALA A 259 3.32 -3.84 1.98
C ALA A 259 2.64 -2.52 1.58
N LEU A 260 3.17 -1.86 0.55
CA LEU A 260 2.62 -0.62 0.03
C LEU A 260 1.30 -0.83 -0.72
N LEU A 261 1.18 -1.88 -1.53
CA LEU A 261 -0.03 -2.14 -2.31
C LEU A 261 -1.18 -2.67 -1.46
N LEU A 262 -0.89 -3.51 -0.46
CA LEU A 262 -1.89 -4.08 0.45
C LEU A 262 -2.36 -3.09 1.53
N VAL A 263 -1.67 -1.96 1.77
CA VAL A 263 -2.26 -0.87 2.56
C VAL A 263 -3.15 0.01 1.70
N LEU A 264 -2.74 0.33 0.49
CA LEU A 264 -3.43 1.28 -0.38
C LEU A 264 -4.76 0.74 -0.91
N ILE A 265 -4.70 -0.37 -1.63
CA ILE A 265 -5.84 -0.86 -2.41
C ILE A 265 -6.98 -1.37 -1.53
N PRO A 266 -6.76 -2.26 -0.54
CA PRO A 266 -7.83 -2.68 0.35
C PRO A 266 -8.44 -1.54 1.18
N ALA A 267 -7.62 -0.56 1.62
CA ALA A 267 -8.13 0.58 2.35
C ALA A 267 -9.01 1.47 1.46
N ILE A 268 -8.59 1.78 0.22
CA ILE A 268 -9.41 2.56 -0.74
C ILE A 268 -10.74 1.85 -1.01
N LEU A 269 -10.69 0.55 -1.34
CA LEU A 269 -11.88 -0.22 -1.65
C LEU A 269 -12.88 -0.23 -0.48
N MET A 270 -12.38 -0.40 0.74
CA MET A 270 -13.21 -0.38 1.95
C MET A 270 -13.79 1.00 2.21
N THR A 271 -12.97 2.07 2.10
CA THR A 271 -13.43 3.45 2.31
C THR A 271 -14.53 3.82 1.31
N VAL A 272 -14.27 3.59 0.02
CA VAL A 272 -15.22 3.89 -1.07
C VAL A 272 -16.52 3.12 -0.91
N SER A 273 -16.46 1.87 -0.46
CA SER A 273 -17.66 1.04 -0.22
C SER A 273 -18.61 1.67 0.80
N ILE A 274 -18.09 2.15 1.93
CA ILE A 274 -18.91 2.78 2.97
C ILE A 274 -19.39 4.16 2.53
N VAL A 275 -18.51 4.97 1.93
CA VAL A 275 -18.83 6.32 1.48
C VAL A 275 -19.88 6.31 0.36
N ARG A 276 -19.83 5.32 -0.55
CA ARG A 276 -20.88 5.13 -1.57
C ARG A 276 -22.26 4.95 -0.96
N GLU A 277 -22.38 4.18 0.12
CA GLU A 277 -23.67 4.01 0.81
C GLU A 277 -24.14 5.31 1.49
N LYS A 278 -23.21 6.14 1.97
CA LYS A 278 -23.53 7.47 2.49
C LYS A 278 -24.05 8.38 1.39
N GLU A 279 -23.33 8.49 0.26
CA GLU A 279 -23.74 9.32 -0.88
C GLU A 279 -25.12 8.93 -1.44
N LEU A 280 -25.40 7.64 -1.53
CA LEU A 280 -26.69 7.12 -2.02
C LEU A 280 -27.82 7.21 -0.99
N GLY A 281 -27.54 7.66 0.24
CA GLY A 281 -28.52 7.72 1.32
C GLY A 281 -29.02 6.35 1.81
N SER A 282 -28.45 5.24 1.33
CA SER A 282 -28.87 3.87 1.67
C SER A 282 -28.56 3.49 3.13
N MET A 283 -27.77 4.30 3.82
CA MET A 283 -27.56 4.21 5.28
C MET A 283 -28.85 4.32 6.10
N ILE A 284 -29.92 4.91 5.53
CA ILE A 284 -31.26 4.98 6.18
C ILE A 284 -31.80 3.59 6.44
N ASN A 285 -31.53 2.61 5.59
CA ASN A 285 -31.97 1.23 5.78
C ASN A 285 -31.40 0.59 7.06
N PHE A 286 -30.34 1.17 7.61
CA PHE A 286 -29.75 0.74 8.87
C PHE A 286 -30.67 0.99 10.08
N TYR A 287 -31.61 1.96 9.98
CA TYR A 287 -32.55 2.29 11.06
C TYR A 287 -33.71 1.30 11.16
N VAL A 288 -34.12 0.72 10.04
CA VAL A 288 -35.23 -0.24 9.97
C VAL A 288 -34.81 -1.67 10.30
N THR A 289 -33.49 -1.92 10.37
CA THR A 289 -32.97 -3.28 10.68
C THR A 289 -32.44 -3.37 12.11
N PRO A 290 -32.62 -4.50 12.82
CA PRO A 290 -32.12 -4.68 14.17
C PRO A 290 -30.60 -4.97 14.22
N THR A 291 -29.82 -4.39 13.29
CA THR A 291 -28.39 -4.65 13.13
C THR A 291 -27.56 -3.72 14.01
N ARG A 292 -26.53 -4.28 14.66
CA ARG A 292 -25.55 -3.47 15.42
C ARG A 292 -24.49 -2.90 14.49
N ARG A 293 -23.89 -1.75 14.87
CA ARG A 293 -22.84 -1.09 14.08
C ARG A 293 -21.65 -2.02 13.74
N LEU A 294 -21.21 -2.81 14.72
CA LEU A 294 -20.11 -3.76 14.51
C LEU A 294 -20.49 -4.89 13.55
N GLU A 295 -21.74 -5.41 13.60
CA GLU A 295 -22.20 -6.45 12.68
C GLU A 295 -22.17 -5.96 11.23
N TYR A 296 -22.55 -4.72 11.00
CA TYR A 296 -22.48 -4.06 9.70
C TYR A 296 -21.02 -3.88 9.24
N LEU A 297 -20.17 -3.26 10.09
CA LEU A 297 -18.78 -2.98 9.73
C LEU A 297 -18.01 -4.26 9.43
N LEU A 298 -18.11 -5.27 10.30
CA LEU A 298 -17.42 -6.55 10.12
C LEU A 298 -17.96 -7.33 8.93
N GLY A 299 -19.30 -7.35 8.75
CA GLY A 299 -19.91 -8.00 7.59
C GLY A 299 -19.43 -7.39 6.27
N LYS A 300 -19.30 -6.07 6.25
CA LYS A 300 -18.82 -5.34 5.08
C LYS A 300 -17.32 -5.51 4.83
N GLN A 301 -16.53 -5.67 5.90
CA GLN A 301 -15.08 -5.86 5.83
C GLN A 301 -14.67 -7.22 5.26
N LEU A 302 -15.40 -8.28 5.56
CA LEU A 302 -15.05 -9.67 5.20
C LEU A 302 -14.72 -9.86 3.71
N PRO A 303 -15.52 -9.40 2.74
CA PRO A 303 -15.20 -9.54 1.32
C PRO A 303 -13.91 -8.83 0.92
N TYR A 304 -13.61 -7.70 1.52
CA TYR A 304 -12.38 -6.94 1.21
C TYR A 304 -11.13 -7.59 1.80
N ILE A 305 -11.25 -8.28 2.94
CA ILE A 305 -10.17 -9.13 3.45
C ILE A 305 -9.90 -10.27 2.46
N VAL A 306 -10.93 -10.92 1.95
CA VAL A 306 -10.76 -12.00 0.95
C VAL A 306 -10.10 -11.47 -0.33
N ILE A 307 -10.54 -10.33 -0.85
CA ILE A 307 -9.92 -9.68 -2.02
C ILE A 307 -8.47 -9.33 -1.75
N GLY A 308 -8.16 -8.75 -0.59
CA GLY A 308 -6.78 -8.42 -0.21
C GLY A 308 -5.89 -9.66 -0.10
N MET A 309 -6.42 -10.77 0.42
CA MET A 309 -5.69 -12.05 0.47
C MET A 309 -5.46 -12.64 -0.92
N LEU A 310 -6.46 -12.60 -1.80
CA LEU A 310 -6.28 -13.01 -3.19
C LEU A 310 -5.23 -12.15 -3.91
N ASN A 311 -5.28 -10.85 -3.67
CA ASN A 311 -4.28 -9.93 -4.19
C ASN A 311 -2.87 -10.25 -3.67
N PHE A 312 -2.73 -10.55 -2.38
CA PHE A 312 -1.46 -11.02 -1.81
C PHE A 312 -0.90 -12.23 -2.56
N PHE A 313 -1.73 -13.27 -2.83
CA PHE A 313 -1.26 -14.45 -3.56
C PHE A 313 -0.83 -14.11 -4.99
N ILE A 314 -1.49 -13.16 -5.65
CA ILE A 314 -1.08 -12.68 -6.98
C ILE A 314 0.28 -11.97 -6.89
N LEU A 315 0.47 -11.08 -5.92
CA LEU A 315 1.73 -10.36 -5.72
C LEU A 315 2.87 -11.32 -5.38
N VAL A 316 2.62 -12.34 -4.55
CA VAL A 316 3.60 -13.41 -4.26
C VAL A 316 3.96 -14.19 -5.53
N ALA A 317 2.95 -14.59 -6.31
CA ALA A 317 3.21 -15.29 -7.57
C ALA A 317 4.04 -14.43 -8.54
N MET A 318 3.78 -13.13 -8.60
CA MET A 318 4.57 -12.20 -9.41
C MET A 318 6.00 -12.06 -8.87
N ALA A 319 6.20 -11.96 -7.55
CA ALA A 319 7.53 -11.92 -6.95
C ALA A 319 8.35 -13.15 -7.31
N LEU A 320 7.74 -14.34 -7.28
CA LEU A 320 8.40 -15.61 -7.59
C LEU A 320 8.65 -15.80 -9.10
N VAL A 321 7.64 -15.55 -9.94
CA VAL A 321 7.66 -15.92 -11.37
C VAL A 321 8.24 -14.81 -12.24
N VAL A 322 7.86 -13.55 -11.99
CA VAL A 322 8.27 -12.41 -12.82
C VAL A 322 9.62 -11.84 -12.36
N PHE A 323 9.78 -11.66 -11.04
CA PHE A 323 10.98 -11.06 -10.48
C PHE A 323 12.03 -12.08 -10.02
N GLY A 324 11.68 -13.37 -9.93
CA GLY A 324 12.62 -14.42 -9.51
C GLY A 324 13.08 -14.31 -8.05
N VAL A 325 12.31 -13.61 -7.19
CA VAL A 325 12.66 -13.41 -5.78
C VAL A 325 12.06 -14.54 -4.93
N PRO A 326 12.84 -15.52 -4.46
CA PRO A 326 12.32 -16.65 -3.70
C PRO A 326 12.00 -16.27 -2.26
N ILE A 327 10.99 -16.94 -1.67
CA ILE A 327 10.70 -16.86 -0.24
C ILE A 327 11.67 -17.80 0.49
N LYS A 328 12.53 -17.26 1.33
CA LYS A 328 13.51 -18.02 2.13
C LYS A 328 12.98 -18.43 3.50
N GLY A 329 12.01 -17.68 4.02
CA GLY A 329 11.38 -17.90 5.33
C GLY A 329 10.08 -18.70 5.26
N SER A 330 9.32 -18.68 6.36
CA SER A 330 8.04 -19.39 6.47
C SER A 330 6.92 -18.68 5.70
N PHE A 331 6.46 -19.28 4.60
CA PHE A 331 5.32 -18.80 3.84
C PHE A 331 4.01 -18.77 4.65
N LEU A 332 3.81 -19.74 5.56
CA LEU A 332 2.63 -19.77 6.42
C LEU A 332 2.59 -18.56 7.36
N MET A 333 3.73 -18.23 8.00
CA MET A 333 3.80 -17.06 8.88
C MET A 333 3.60 -15.76 8.11
N LEU A 334 4.20 -15.64 6.92
CA LEU A 334 3.95 -14.49 6.05
C LEU A 334 2.48 -14.35 5.70
N THR A 335 1.80 -15.46 5.37
CA THR A 335 0.36 -15.47 5.07
C THR A 335 -0.48 -15.05 6.29
N LEU A 336 -0.13 -15.50 7.49
CA LEU A 336 -0.82 -15.09 8.73
C LEU A 336 -0.61 -13.61 9.04
N CYS A 337 0.63 -13.11 8.91
CA CYS A 337 0.92 -11.68 9.04
C CYS A 337 0.14 -10.87 8.01
N THR A 338 0.06 -11.35 6.76
CA THR A 338 -0.72 -10.69 5.71
C THR A 338 -2.21 -10.65 6.05
N LEU A 339 -2.77 -11.72 6.57
CA LEU A 339 -4.20 -11.77 6.96
C LEU A 339 -4.51 -10.70 8.01
N LEU A 340 -3.68 -10.59 9.05
CA LEU A 340 -3.83 -9.55 10.07
C LEU A 340 -3.58 -8.16 9.49
N TYR A 341 -2.59 -8.02 8.63
CA TYR A 341 -2.27 -6.75 7.97
C TYR A 341 -3.42 -6.25 7.09
N VAL A 342 -3.96 -7.10 6.21
CA VAL A 342 -5.10 -6.75 5.35
C VAL A 342 -6.35 -6.44 6.20
N THR A 343 -6.54 -7.12 7.31
CA THR A 343 -7.61 -6.81 8.26
C THR A 343 -7.38 -5.43 8.91
N ALA A 344 -6.16 -5.10 9.28
CA ALA A 344 -5.83 -3.77 9.81
C ALA A 344 -5.98 -2.68 8.75
N THR A 345 -5.50 -2.89 7.52
CA THR A 345 -5.56 -1.88 6.44
C THR A 345 -6.99 -1.60 5.98
N THR A 346 -7.84 -2.62 5.86
CA THR A 346 -9.28 -2.43 5.67
C THR A 346 -9.92 -1.73 6.87
N GLY A 347 -9.43 -1.96 8.08
CA GLY A 347 -9.80 -1.21 9.29
C GLY A 347 -9.45 0.28 9.21
N ILE A 348 -8.27 0.63 8.69
CA ILE A 348 -7.89 2.02 8.40
C ILE A 348 -8.88 2.65 7.42
N GLY A 349 -9.24 1.95 6.34
CA GLY A 349 -10.25 2.38 5.39
C GLY A 349 -11.61 2.65 6.04
N MET A 350 -12.04 1.80 6.98
CA MET A 350 -13.26 2.04 7.76
C MET A 350 -13.19 3.32 8.60
N VAL A 351 -12.06 3.57 9.27
CA VAL A 351 -11.86 4.81 10.04
C VAL A 351 -11.94 6.02 9.13
N ILE A 352 -11.24 6.03 8.00
CA ILE A 352 -11.24 7.15 7.05
C ILE A 352 -12.64 7.39 6.50
N SER A 353 -13.40 6.33 6.22
CA SER A 353 -14.78 6.46 5.75
C SER A 353 -15.69 7.21 6.70
N THR A 354 -15.37 7.29 8.00
CA THR A 354 -16.20 8.01 8.98
C THR A 354 -16.15 9.52 8.79
N PHE A 355 -15.04 10.04 8.26
CA PHE A 355 -14.78 11.47 8.07
C PHE A 355 -15.03 11.97 6.64
N THR A 356 -15.20 11.04 5.69
CA THR A 356 -15.40 11.38 4.27
C THR A 356 -16.86 11.18 3.87
N SER A 357 -17.37 12.09 3.03
CA SER A 357 -18.75 12.09 2.53
C SER A 357 -18.85 11.87 1.01
N SER A 358 -17.75 12.03 0.26
CA SER A 358 -17.69 11.86 -1.19
C SER A 358 -16.73 10.76 -1.59
N GLN A 359 -17.09 9.91 -2.57
CA GLN A 359 -16.25 8.82 -3.08
C GLN A 359 -14.92 9.34 -3.63
N VAL A 360 -14.94 10.48 -4.33
CA VAL A 360 -13.71 11.09 -4.86
C VAL A 360 -12.80 11.51 -3.72
N ALA A 361 -13.34 12.21 -2.71
CA ALA A 361 -12.57 12.58 -1.52
C ALA A 361 -12.06 11.33 -0.77
N ALA A 362 -12.87 10.28 -0.69
CA ALA A 362 -12.49 9.02 -0.05
C ALA A 362 -11.24 8.40 -0.68
N VAL A 363 -11.15 8.35 -2.02
CA VAL A 363 -9.97 7.82 -2.72
C VAL A 363 -8.74 8.66 -2.39
N PHE A 364 -8.80 9.99 -2.56
CA PHE A 364 -7.63 10.85 -2.34
C PHE A 364 -7.17 10.88 -0.89
N VAL A 365 -8.10 11.04 0.05
CA VAL A 365 -7.78 11.07 1.49
C VAL A 365 -7.17 9.74 1.93
N THR A 366 -7.75 8.61 1.48
CA THR A 366 -7.22 7.30 1.82
C THR A 366 -5.82 7.10 1.22
N ALA A 367 -5.62 7.47 -0.04
CA ALA A 367 -4.31 7.34 -0.68
C ALA A 367 -3.25 8.16 0.07
N ILE A 368 -3.52 9.42 0.38
CA ILE A 368 -2.57 10.29 1.09
C ILE A 368 -2.28 9.76 2.50
N LEU A 369 -3.32 9.44 3.27
CA LEU A 369 -3.17 9.00 4.65
C LEU A 369 -2.54 7.61 4.79
N THR A 370 -2.58 6.77 3.75
CA THR A 370 -1.95 5.44 3.78
C THR A 370 -0.57 5.44 3.13
N LEU A 371 -0.38 6.09 1.97
CA LEU A 371 0.90 6.08 1.27
C LEU A 371 1.97 6.89 1.99
N LEU A 372 1.64 8.11 2.44
CA LEU A 372 2.64 9.02 2.98
C LEU A 372 3.30 8.46 4.26
N PRO A 373 2.56 7.96 5.27
CA PRO A 373 3.19 7.30 6.41
C PRO A 373 3.90 6.00 6.03
N THR A 374 3.38 5.26 5.06
CA THR A 374 4.00 4.00 4.62
C THR A 374 5.36 4.25 3.97
N VAL A 375 5.47 5.21 3.07
CA VAL A 375 6.74 5.52 2.38
C VAL A 375 7.75 6.12 3.35
N GLN A 376 7.32 7.06 4.22
CA GLN A 376 8.25 7.83 5.05
C GLN A 376 8.64 7.13 6.36
N PHE A 377 7.73 6.35 6.98
CA PHE A 377 7.91 5.91 8.36
C PHE A 377 7.87 4.40 8.56
N SER A 378 7.60 3.58 7.52
CA SER A 378 7.45 2.14 7.69
C SER A 378 8.72 1.31 7.51
N GLY A 379 9.85 1.95 7.21
CA GLY A 379 11.11 1.24 6.94
C GLY A 379 11.37 0.98 5.45
N LEU A 380 10.58 1.60 4.55
CA LEU A 380 10.78 1.45 3.10
C LEU A 380 12.02 2.21 2.63
N MET A 381 12.14 3.49 3.00
CA MET A 381 13.25 4.36 2.58
C MET A 381 14.43 4.26 3.54
N GLN A 382 14.16 4.18 4.84
CA GLN A 382 15.18 4.07 5.88
C GLN A 382 14.63 3.29 7.07
N PRO A 383 15.47 2.54 7.81
CA PRO A 383 15.04 1.79 8.97
C PRO A 383 14.36 2.68 10.01
N VAL A 384 13.27 2.21 10.64
CA VAL A 384 12.54 2.97 11.67
C VAL A 384 13.42 3.33 12.86
N SER A 385 14.45 2.52 13.15
CA SER A 385 15.43 2.78 14.21
C SER A 385 16.26 4.04 13.99
N THR A 386 16.43 4.48 12.74
CA THR A 386 17.19 5.69 12.39
C THR A 386 16.34 6.95 12.34
N LEU A 387 15.01 6.81 12.49
CA LEU A 387 14.10 7.94 12.56
C LEU A 387 14.19 8.65 13.91
N ASP A 388 14.08 9.98 13.89
CA ASP A 388 14.12 10.82 15.09
C ASP A 388 12.74 11.22 15.61
N GLY A 389 12.62 11.41 16.92
CA GLY A 389 11.50 12.04 17.59
C GLY A 389 10.12 11.51 17.19
N ASN A 390 9.27 12.41 16.68
CA ASN A 390 7.88 12.10 16.30
C ASN A 390 7.77 11.14 15.12
N ALA A 391 8.72 11.17 14.19
CA ALA A 391 8.74 10.27 13.03
C ALA A 391 8.90 8.81 13.48
N ARG A 392 9.79 8.55 14.44
CA ARG A 392 9.97 7.22 15.04
C ARG A 392 8.70 6.76 15.77
N LEU A 393 8.03 7.65 16.49
CA LEU A 393 6.77 7.33 17.17
C LEU A 393 5.70 6.92 16.16
N ILE A 394 5.52 7.69 15.07
CA ILE A 394 4.57 7.36 14.01
C ILE A 394 4.92 6.01 13.39
N GLY A 395 6.18 5.79 13.02
CA GLY A 395 6.65 4.54 12.45
C GLY A 395 6.44 3.34 13.38
N SER A 396 6.61 3.49 14.69
CA SER A 396 6.41 2.42 15.65
C SER A 396 4.92 2.05 15.89
N ILE A 397 3.98 2.95 15.59
CA ILE A 397 2.54 2.69 15.71
C ILE A 397 1.96 2.18 14.38
N TRP A 398 2.62 2.48 13.26
CA TRP A 398 2.07 2.22 11.93
C TRP A 398 2.08 0.73 11.57
N PRO A 399 0.94 0.11 11.23
CA PRO A 399 0.86 -1.34 10.97
C PRO A 399 1.79 -1.83 9.87
N THR A 400 2.03 -0.99 8.84
CA THR A 400 2.87 -1.35 7.70
C THR A 400 4.32 -1.63 8.11
N THR A 401 4.82 -1.00 9.16
CA THR A 401 6.18 -1.23 9.69
C THR A 401 6.41 -2.70 10.04
N TYR A 402 5.47 -3.29 10.75
CA TYR A 402 5.54 -4.69 11.18
C TYR A 402 5.36 -5.66 10.02
N TYR A 403 4.46 -5.33 9.10
CA TYR A 403 4.29 -6.14 7.91
C TYR A 403 5.50 -6.02 6.97
N MET A 404 6.10 -4.84 6.83
CA MET A 404 7.34 -4.62 6.07
C MET A 404 8.48 -5.47 6.62
N HIS A 405 8.68 -5.47 7.95
CA HIS A 405 9.67 -6.30 8.61
C HIS A 405 9.44 -7.79 8.34
N SER A 406 8.19 -8.27 8.47
CA SER A 406 7.81 -9.66 8.17
C SER A 406 7.99 -10.02 6.71
N SER A 407 7.60 -9.15 5.77
CA SER A 407 7.71 -9.39 4.33
C SER A 407 9.16 -9.44 3.87
N VAL A 408 9.91 -8.36 4.11
CA VAL A 408 11.34 -8.31 3.77
C VAL A 408 12.10 -9.44 4.48
N GLY A 409 11.78 -9.70 5.74
CA GLY A 409 12.40 -10.77 6.51
C GLY A 409 12.16 -12.17 5.94
N ALA A 410 10.93 -12.44 5.48
CA ALA A 410 10.58 -13.73 4.89
C ALA A 410 11.24 -13.95 3.51
N TYR A 411 11.33 -12.92 2.69
CA TYR A 411 11.94 -13.05 1.35
C TYR A 411 13.45 -13.03 1.40
N THR A 412 14.07 -12.10 2.13
CA THR A 412 15.52 -11.85 2.05
C THR A 412 16.30 -12.53 3.16
N LYS A 413 15.85 -12.42 4.42
CA LYS A 413 16.60 -12.89 5.60
C LYS A 413 16.29 -14.32 6.00
N GLY A 414 15.19 -14.91 5.49
CA GLY A 414 14.76 -16.24 5.89
C GLY A 414 14.37 -16.30 7.38
N LEU A 415 13.67 -15.25 7.88
CA LEU A 415 13.32 -15.15 9.30
C LEU A 415 12.57 -16.39 9.80
N GLU A 416 13.01 -16.86 10.95
CA GLU A 416 12.30 -17.92 11.67
C GLU A 416 10.93 -17.44 12.16
N PRO A 417 9.94 -18.34 12.25
CA PRO A 417 8.60 -18.01 12.73
C PRO A 417 8.56 -17.29 14.08
N ARG A 418 9.49 -17.61 14.97
CA ARG A 418 9.57 -17.00 16.30
C ARG A 418 9.85 -15.49 16.26
N LEU A 419 10.68 -15.05 15.30
CA LEU A 419 11.04 -13.63 15.16
C LEU A 419 9.88 -12.81 14.56
N MET A 420 8.96 -13.44 13.84
CA MET A 420 7.76 -12.81 13.28
C MET A 420 6.58 -12.74 14.27
N LEU A 421 6.66 -13.41 15.45
CA LEU A 421 5.58 -13.42 16.44
C LEU A 421 5.26 -12.03 16.99
N ASN A 422 6.27 -11.20 17.19
CA ASN A 422 6.07 -9.83 17.65
C ASN A 422 5.28 -9.01 16.64
N ASP A 423 5.61 -9.13 15.36
CA ASP A 423 4.90 -8.44 14.28
C ASP A 423 3.43 -8.87 14.23
N LEU A 424 3.19 -10.18 14.34
CA LEU A 424 1.86 -10.76 14.37
C LEU A 424 1.03 -10.27 15.58
N LEU A 425 1.65 -10.18 16.76
CA LEU A 425 0.99 -9.65 17.97
C LEU A 425 0.60 -8.18 17.81
N VAL A 426 1.52 -7.35 17.31
CA VAL A 426 1.23 -5.92 17.12
C VAL A 426 0.15 -5.71 16.06
N LEU A 427 0.24 -6.39 14.91
CA LEU A 427 -0.80 -6.33 13.88
C LEU A 427 -2.16 -6.78 14.44
N GLY A 428 -2.17 -7.84 15.25
CA GLY A 428 -3.39 -8.31 15.92
C GLY A 428 -3.97 -7.29 16.90
N CYS A 429 -3.13 -6.57 17.65
CA CYS A 429 -3.55 -5.52 18.58
C CYS A 429 -4.06 -4.26 17.87
N CYS A 430 -3.57 -3.94 16.67
CA CYS A 430 -4.05 -2.81 15.89
C CYS A 430 -5.52 -2.97 15.46
N ILE A 431 -5.97 -4.20 15.18
CA ILE A 431 -7.31 -4.48 14.65
C ILE A 431 -8.43 -4.00 15.57
N PRO A 432 -8.49 -4.41 16.86
CA PRO A 432 -9.56 -3.97 17.76
C PRO A 432 -9.54 -2.45 18.00
N VAL A 433 -8.38 -1.82 17.97
CA VAL A 433 -8.24 -0.36 18.09
C VAL A 433 -8.90 0.33 16.90
N LEU A 434 -8.61 -0.11 15.68
CA LEU A 434 -9.20 0.43 14.44
C LEU A 434 -10.71 0.19 14.38
N TRP A 435 -11.19 -0.98 14.82
CA TRP A 435 -12.62 -1.26 14.92
C TRP A 435 -13.29 -0.36 15.95
N GLY A 436 -12.64 -0.08 17.07
CA GLY A 436 -13.13 0.84 18.10
C GLY A 436 -13.30 2.26 17.55
N PHE A 437 -12.29 2.79 16.85
CA PHE A 437 -12.37 4.11 16.20
C PHE A 437 -13.46 4.16 15.13
N SER A 438 -13.57 3.12 14.31
CA SER A 438 -14.63 3.03 13.30
C SER A 438 -16.02 2.98 13.92
N TRP A 439 -16.20 2.24 15.01
CA TRP A 439 -17.46 2.14 15.75
C TRP A 439 -17.86 3.47 16.39
N LEU A 440 -16.90 4.21 16.96
CA LEU A 440 -17.11 5.54 17.53
C LEU A 440 -17.44 6.58 16.45
N GLY A 441 -16.71 6.54 15.34
CA GLY A 441 -16.86 7.52 14.25
C GLY A 441 -18.12 7.33 13.40
N LEU A 442 -18.64 6.11 13.29
CA LEU A 442 -19.84 5.83 12.50
C LEU A 442 -21.08 6.36 13.23
N ARG A 443 -21.53 7.57 12.84
CA ARG A 443 -22.77 8.14 13.35
C ARG A 443 -23.97 7.52 12.64
N LYS A 444 -25.03 7.24 13.41
CA LYS A 444 -26.31 6.76 12.83
C LYS A 444 -27.08 7.86 12.07
N GLN A 445 -26.82 9.12 12.35
CA GLN A 445 -27.40 10.28 11.65
C GLN A 445 -26.29 11.25 11.27
N GLU A 446 -26.24 11.64 10.00
CA GLU A 446 -25.67 12.93 9.61
C GLU A 446 -26.73 14.00 9.90
N LYS A 447 -26.33 15.07 10.63
CA LYS A 447 -27.19 16.25 10.85
C LYS A 447 -27.25 17.07 9.57
#